data_888ed486efce75b63ae5e01a880f6604
#
_entry.id   888ed486efce75b63ae5e01a880f6604
#
_cell.length_a   1.000
_cell.length_b   1.000
_cell.length_c   1.000
_cell.angle_alpha   90.00
_cell.angle_beta   90.00
_cell.angle_gamma   90.00
#
_symmetry.space_group_name_H-M   'P 1'
#
loop_
_entity.id
_entity.type
_entity.pdbx_description
1 polymer ?
#
loop_
_entity_poly.entity_id
_entity_poly.type
_entity_poly.pdbx_seq_one_letter_code
_entity_poly.pdbx_strand_id
1 'polypeptide(L)'
;GLIDGEAASATVRCEQPTDMLVLGRAEFARCLPDPNSLAYGILRALVARLRNADRQIESLALLDVYGRVARTLLDMAEDEDGLKIIRGRVSRQDMAKVVGASREMVSRVMKDLEERGQIETLPDGSVVLKQINTDSGDEAEE
;
A
#
# COMPACT_ATOMS: atom_id res chain seq x y z
N GLY A 1 14.25 -8.65 -9.01
CA GLY A 1 14.74 -8.08 -10.26
C GLY A 1 15.90 -8.85 -10.90
N LEU A 2 16.59 -8.20 -11.82
CA LEU A 2 17.65 -8.83 -12.62
C LEU A 2 18.93 -9.13 -11.82
N ILE A 3 19.16 -8.44 -10.71
CA ILE A 3 20.34 -8.58 -9.86
C ILE A 3 20.12 -9.59 -8.72
N ASP A 4 18.97 -9.57 -8.11
CA ASP A 4 18.64 -10.33 -6.89
C ASP A 4 17.75 -11.55 -7.12
N GLY A 5 17.24 -11.72 -8.34
CA GLY A 5 16.34 -12.83 -8.71
C GLY A 5 14.89 -12.67 -8.23
N GLU A 6 14.57 -11.63 -7.48
CA GLU A 6 13.24 -11.36 -6.97
C GLU A 6 12.28 -10.83 -8.06
N ALA A 7 11.00 -10.76 -7.76
CA ALA A 7 10.01 -10.13 -8.63
C ALA A 7 10.27 -8.62 -8.78
N ALA A 8 9.70 -8.00 -9.82
CA ALA A 8 9.72 -6.55 -9.98
C ALA A 8 9.00 -5.88 -8.80
N SER A 9 9.59 -4.80 -8.26
CA SER A 9 9.03 -4.04 -7.13
C SER A 9 7.85 -3.15 -7.53
N ALA A 10 7.70 -2.87 -8.83
CA ALA A 10 6.63 -2.03 -9.35
C ALA A 10 6.17 -2.48 -10.73
N THR A 11 4.93 -2.16 -11.07
CA THR A 11 4.40 -2.29 -12.43
C THR A 11 4.68 -1.01 -13.21
N VAL A 12 5.21 -1.17 -14.42
CA VAL A 12 5.44 -0.05 -15.35
C VAL A 12 4.42 -0.14 -16.49
N ARG A 13 3.78 0.97 -16.81
CA ARG A 13 2.81 1.09 -17.90
C ARG A 13 3.12 2.31 -18.74
N CYS A 14 3.17 2.13 -20.08
CA CYS A 14 3.26 3.26 -21.00
C CYS A 14 1.93 3.98 -21.05
N GLU A 15 1.95 5.29 -20.90
CA GLU A 15 0.77 6.17 -21.03
C GLU A 15 0.50 6.61 -22.47
N GLN A 16 1.53 6.51 -23.33
CA GLN A 16 1.46 6.85 -24.75
C GLN A 16 2.17 5.75 -25.55
N PRO A 17 1.90 5.63 -26.87
CA PRO A 17 2.69 4.77 -27.75
C PRO A 17 4.18 5.12 -27.63
N THR A 18 5.00 4.14 -27.28
CA THR A 18 6.42 4.34 -26.94
C THR A 18 7.25 3.24 -27.55
N ASP A 19 8.32 3.61 -28.23
CA ASP A 19 9.33 2.66 -28.68
C ASP A 19 10.22 2.29 -27.49
N MET A 20 10.44 0.98 -27.26
CA MET A 20 11.22 0.50 -26.15
C MET A 20 12.37 -0.39 -26.62
N LEU A 21 13.55 -0.16 -26.05
CA LEU A 21 14.66 -1.09 -26.16
C LEU A 21 14.50 -2.17 -25.08
N VAL A 22 14.38 -3.43 -25.50
CA VAL A 22 14.26 -4.56 -24.60
C VAL A 22 15.63 -5.17 -24.38
N LEU A 23 16.09 -5.19 -23.12
CA LEU A 23 17.29 -5.88 -22.70
C LEU A 23 16.91 -7.17 -21.95
N GLY A 24 17.18 -8.32 -22.53
CA GLY A 24 16.88 -9.60 -21.90
C GLY A 24 17.78 -9.89 -20.69
N ARG A 25 17.37 -10.87 -19.88
CA ARG A 25 18.12 -11.27 -18.67
C ARG A 25 19.54 -11.74 -19.01
N ALA A 26 19.72 -12.50 -20.11
CA ALA A 26 21.01 -13.02 -20.52
C ALA A 26 21.95 -11.91 -20.98
N GLU A 27 21.46 -10.94 -21.71
CA GLU A 27 22.20 -9.77 -22.18
C GLU A 27 22.59 -8.88 -21.00
N PHE A 28 21.68 -8.65 -20.07
CA PHE A 28 21.94 -7.86 -18.86
C PHE A 28 23.01 -8.56 -17.98
N ALA A 29 22.93 -9.88 -17.82
CA ALA A 29 23.90 -10.63 -17.02
C ALA A 29 25.34 -10.50 -17.55
N ARG A 30 25.52 -10.32 -18.88
CA ARG A 30 26.85 -10.08 -19.49
C ARG A 30 27.41 -8.69 -19.15
N CYS A 31 26.58 -7.75 -18.77
CA CYS A 31 26.97 -6.39 -18.36
C CYS A 31 27.32 -6.30 -16.86
N LEU A 32 27.01 -7.34 -16.09
CA LEU A 32 27.27 -7.37 -14.66
C LEU A 32 28.70 -7.85 -14.36
N PRO A 33 29.28 -7.44 -13.23
CA PRO A 33 30.50 -8.06 -12.71
C PRO A 33 30.33 -9.56 -12.48
N ASP A 34 31.45 -10.29 -12.42
CA ASP A 34 31.44 -11.70 -12.06
C ASP A 34 30.61 -11.92 -10.78
N PRO A 35 29.66 -12.88 -10.77
CA PRO A 35 28.84 -13.19 -9.60
C PRO A 35 29.60 -13.51 -8.33
N ASN A 36 30.85 -13.98 -8.46
CA ASN A 36 31.74 -14.26 -7.32
C ASN A 36 32.60 -13.06 -6.91
N SER A 37 32.51 -11.94 -7.62
CA SER A 37 33.31 -10.75 -7.30
C SER A 37 32.77 -10.02 -6.09
N LEU A 38 33.63 -9.33 -5.36
CA LEU A 38 33.24 -8.41 -4.27
C LEU A 38 32.26 -7.34 -4.76
N ALA A 39 32.46 -6.82 -5.96
CA ALA A 39 31.61 -5.81 -6.57
C ALA A 39 30.17 -6.31 -6.74
N TYR A 40 29.97 -7.55 -7.20
CA TYR A 40 28.65 -8.16 -7.31
C TYR A 40 28.02 -8.38 -5.93
N GLY A 41 28.79 -8.81 -4.94
CA GLY A 41 28.35 -8.94 -3.56
C GLY A 41 27.84 -7.61 -2.97
N ILE A 42 28.57 -6.52 -3.22
CA ILE A 42 28.17 -5.17 -2.80
C ILE A 42 26.86 -4.74 -3.51
N LEU A 43 26.76 -4.96 -4.83
CA LEU A 43 25.53 -4.65 -5.57
C LEU A 43 24.30 -5.38 -5.00
N ARG A 44 24.41 -6.66 -4.72
CA ARG A 44 23.33 -7.43 -4.10
C ARG A 44 22.93 -6.89 -2.72
N ALA A 45 23.95 -6.57 -1.91
CA ALA A 45 23.70 -5.99 -0.58
C ALA A 45 22.99 -4.62 -0.66
N LEU A 46 23.38 -3.78 -1.61
CA LEU A 46 22.73 -2.49 -1.84
C LEU A 46 21.28 -2.63 -2.33
N VAL A 47 21.02 -3.57 -3.25
CA VAL A 47 19.65 -3.86 -3.71
C VAL A 47 18.79 -4.36 -2.56
N ALA A 48 19.30 -5.27 -1.73
CA ALA A 48 18.57 -5.76 -0.56
C ALA A 48 18.28 -4.63 0.45
N ARG A 49 19.25 -3.74 0.69
CA ARG A 49 19.07 -2.58 1.57
C ARG A 49 18.04 -1.59 1.02
N LEU A 50 18.08 -1.32 -0.29
CA LEU A 50 17.10 -0.44 -0.94
C LEU A 50 15.69 -1.02 -0.82
N ARG A 51 15.49 -2.31 -1.10
CA ARG A 51 14.18 -2.97 -0.93
C ARG A 51 13.67 -2.91 0.51
N ASN A 52 14.55 -3.01 1.49
CA ASN A 52 14.18 -2.85 2.89
C ASN A 52 13.73 -1.41 3.20
N ALA A 53 14.45 -0.41 2.70
CA ALA A 53 14.08 0.99 2.86
C ALA A 53 12.72 1.28 2.19
N ASP A 54 12.51 0.80 0.97
CA ASP A 54 11.23 0.94 0.26
C ASP A 54 10.07 0.35 1.07
N ARG A 55 10.24 -0.85 1.64
CA ARG A 55 9.21 -1.48 2.50
C ARG A 55 8.91 -0.67 3.77
N GLN A 56 9.93 -0.09 4.39
CA GLN A 56 9.75 0.77 5.56
C GLN A 56 8.99 2.05 5.21
N ILE A 57 9.34 2.69 4.09
CA ILE A 57 8.63 3.88 3.58
C ILE A 57 7.18 3.54 3.26
N GLU A 58 6.93 2.41 2.58
CA GLU A 58 5.57 1.95 2.28
C GLU A 58 4.76 1.71 3.56
N SER A 59 5.36 1.08 4.57
CA SER A 59 4.73 0.83 5.87
C SER A 59 4.34 2.12 6.58
N LEU A 60 5.26 3.09 6.67
CA LEU A 60 4.99 4.39 7.30
C LEU A 60 3.89 5.17 6.54
N ALA A 61 3.96 5.17 5.20
CA ALA A 61 2.94 5.81 4.38
C ALA A 61 1.57 5.14 4.56
N LEU A 62 1.53 3.81 4.70
CA LEU A 62 0.29 3.07 4.91
C LEU A 62 -0.34 3.37 6.27
N LEU A 63 0.45 3.48 7.33
CA LEU A 63 -0.03 3.85 8.66
C LEU A 63 -0.67 5.25 8.67
N ASP A 64 -0.04 6.22 7.99
CA ASP A 64 -0.61 7.56 7.85
C ASP A 64 -1.91 7.55 7.04
N VAL A 65 -1.98 6.78 5.94
CA VAL A 65 -3.21 6.59 5.15
C VAL A 65 -4.29 5.89 5.97
N TYR A 66 -3.92 4.92 6.83
CA TYR A 66 -4.86 4.22 7.70
C TYR A 66 -5.62 5.19 8.60
N GLY A 67 -4.90 6.06 9.31
CA GLY A 67 -5.52 7.06 10.19
C GLY A 67 -6.45 8.01 9.43
N ARG A 68 -6.02 8.49 8.23
CA ARG A 68 -6.86 9.36 7.40
C ARG A 68 -8.11 8.66 6.86
N VAL A 69 -8.01 7.41 6.42
CA VAL A 69 -9.15 6.60 5.98
C VAL A 69 -10.12 6.38 7.14
N ALA A 70 -9.62 5.95 8.30
CA ALA A 70 -10.44 5.73 9.49
C ALA A 70 -11.20 7.00 9.90
N ARG A 71 -10.52 8.14 9.94
CA ARG A 71 -11.13 9.43 10.24
C ARG A 71 -12.21 9.81 9.23
N THR A 72 -11.91 9.68 7.93
CA THR A 72 -12.87 9.99 6.87
C THR A 72 -14.11 9.10 6.96
N LEU A 73 -13.97 7.81 7.27
CA LEU A 73 -15.10 6.91 7.48
C LEU A 73 -15.96 7.36 8.67
N LEU A 74 -15.32 7.76 9.79
CA LEU A 74 -16.05 8.28 10.95
C LEU A 74 -16.78 9.58 10.64
N ASP A 75 -16.18 10.47 9.86
CA ASP A 75 -16.79 11.75 9.48
C ASP A 75 -17.95 11.58 8.48
N MET A 76 -17.98 10.47 7.71
CA MET A 76 -19.07 10.15 6.77
C MET A 76 -20.21 9.33 7.40
N ALA A 77 -19.98 8.75 8.57
CA ALA A 77 -20.95 7.86 9.21
C ALA A 77 -22.05 8.65 9.93
N GLU A 78 -23.28 8.20 9.73
CA GLU A 78 -24.44 8.65 10.48
C GLU A 78 -24.74 7.68 11.62
N ASP A 79 -25.28 8.18 12.72
CA ASP A 79 -25.67 7.35 13.86
C ASP A 79 -27.11 6.86 13.66
N GLU A 80 -27.28 5.56 13.52
CA GLU A 80 -28.57 4.90 13.38
C GLU A 80 -28.70 3.81 14.45
N ASP A 81 -29.58 4.01 15.41
CA ASP A 81 -29.86 3.05 16.51
C ASP A 81 -28.59 2.63 17.29
N GLY A 82 -27.63 3.55 17.46
CA GLY A 82 -26.37 3.29 18.16
C GLY A 82 -25.30 2.60 17.30
N LEU A 83 -25.56 2.44 16.00
CA LEU A 83 -24.58 1.98 15.02
C LEU A 83 -24.16 3.13 14.11
N LYS A 84 -22.88 3.21 13.81
CA LYS A 84 -22.35 4.16 12.82
C LYS A 84 -22.38 3.53 11.44
N ILE A 85 -23.20 4.09 10.54
CA ILE A 85 -23.44 3.54 9.21
C ILE A 85 -23.17 4.60 8.15
N ILE A 86 -22.45 4.23 7.10
CA ILE A 86 -22.30 5.03 5.88
C ILE A 86 -23.25 4.45 4.85
N ARG A 87 -24.30 5.20 4.51
CA ARG A 87 -25.28 4.80 3.51
C ARG A 87 -24.74 4.94 2.09
N GLY A 88 -25.04 3.93 1.26
CA GLY A 88 -24.59 3.87 -0.12
C GLY A 88 -23.16 3.38 -0.29
N ARG A 89 -22.76 3.25 -1.56
CA ARG A 89 -21.47 2.63 -1.91
C ARG A 89 -20.29 3.59 -1.66
N VAL A 90 -19.39 3.21 -0.79
CA VAL A 90 -18.14 3.94 -0.57
C VAL A 90 -17.16 3.65 -1.72
N SER A 91 -16.97 4.66 -2.58
CA SER A 91 -16.04 4.59 -3.71
C SER A 91 -14.58 4.67 -3.23
N ARG A 92 -13.79 3.65 -3.53
CA ARG A 92 -12.34 3.64 -3.24
C ARG A 92 -11.60 4.78 -3.95
N GLN A 93 -12.07 5.16 -5.14
CA GLN A 93 -11.48 6.23 -5.94
C GLN A 93 -11.75 7.62 -5.30
N ASP A 94 -12.96 7.85 -4.81
CA ASP A 94 -13.29 9.13 -4.19
C ASP A 94 -12.67 9.24 -2.80
N MET A 95 -12.65 8.15 -2.04
CA MET A 95 -11.92 8.07 -0.78
C MET A 95 -10.43 8.41 -1.00
N ALA A 96 -9.80 7.86 -2.03
CA ALA A 96 -8.41 8.12 -2.37
C ALA A 96 -8.14 9.61 -2.62
N LYS A 97 -9.05 10.31 -3.32
CA LYS A 97 -8.96 11.76 -3.53
C LYS A 97 -9.06 12.53 -2.21
N VAL A 98 -10.00 12.15 -1.35
CA VAL A 98 -10.24 12.83 -0.07
C VAL A 98 -9.05 12.67 0.86
N VAL A 99 -8.53 11.44 1.00
CA VAL A 99 -7.41 11.17 1.91
C VAL A 99 -6.04 11.49 1.34
N GLY A 100 -5.95 11.85 0.05
CA GLY A 100 -4.68 12.15 -0.62
C GLY A 100 -3.76 10.93 -0.73
N ALA A 101 -4.31 9.78 -1.13
CA ALA A 101 -3.57 8.53 -1.26
C ALA A 101 -3.88 7.83 -2.60
N SER A 102 -3.17 6.75 -2.93
CA SER A 102 -3.52 5.93 -4.09
C SER A 102 -4.76 5.07 -3.80
N ARG A 103 -5.50 4.70 -4.86
CA ARG A 103 -6.64 3.79 -4.76
C ARG A 103 -6.23 2.43 -4.17
N GLU A 104 -5.05 1.96 -4.50
CA GLU A 104 -4.48 0.72 -4.03
C GLU A 104 -4.22 0.76 -2.52
N MET A 105 -3.66 1.86 -2.01
CA MET A 105 -3.44 2.05 -0.57
C MET A 105 -4.77 2.09 0.19
N VAL A 106 -5.76 2.84 -0.30
CA VAL A 106 -7.10 2.87 0.29
C VAL A 106 -7.73 1.48 0.28
N SER A 107 -7.59 0.73 -0.82
CA SER A 107 -8.13 -0.64 -0.92
C SER A 107 -7.49 -1.60 0.09
N ARG A 108 -6.18 -1.49 0.32
CA ARG A 108 -5.49 -2.27 1.37
C ARG A 108 -6.00 -1.92 2.77
N VAL A 109 -6.11 -0.63 3.08
CA VAL A 109 -6.60 -0.17 4.39
C VAL A 109 -8.03 -0.64 4.64
N MET A 110 -8.93 -0.48 3.67
CA MET A 110 -10.31 -0.93 3.80
C MET A 110 -10.42 -2.43 4.01
N LYS A 111 -9.59 -3.21 3.31
CA LYS A 111 -9.52 -4.67 3.50
C LYS A 111 -9.00 -5.04 4.89
N ASP A 112 -7.96 -4.37 5.37
CA ASP A 112 -7.42 -4.60 6.72
C ASP A 112 -8.45 -4.25 7.82
N LEU A 113 -9.20 -3.15 7.65
CA LEU A 113 -10.30 -2.78 8.56
C LEU A 113 -11.42 -3.84 8.58
N GLU A 114 -11.76 -4.42 7.42
CA GLU A 114 -12.73 -5.52 7.31
C GLU A 114 -12.21 -6.80 7.98
N GLU A 115 -10.95 -7.19 7.71
CA GLU A 115 -10.31 -8.38 8.29
C GLU A 115 -10.18 -8.30 9.82
N ARG A 116 -9.98 -7.10 10.36
CA ARG A 116 -9.99 -6.84 11.81
C ARG A 116 -11.39 -6.71 12.40
N GLY A 117 -12.43 -6.78 11.60
CA GLY A 117 -13.80 -6.65 12.05
C GLY A 117 -14.17 -5.24 12.52
N GLN A 118 -13.39 -4.22 12.18
CA GLN A 118 -13.65 -2.82 12.54
C GLN A 118 -14.70 -2.17 11.65
N ILE A 119 -14.83 -2.65 10.42
CA ILE A 119 -15.90 -2.28 9.50
C ILE A 119 -16.53 -3.55 8.89
N GLU A 120 -17.76 -3.40 8.41
CA GLU A 120 -18.45 -4.44 7.65
C GLU A 120 -19.12 -3.81 6.42
N THR A 121 -18.79 -4.31 5.23
CA THR A 121 -19.44 -3.88 4.00
C THR A 121 -20.66 -4.74 3.74
N LEU A 122 -21.85 -4.10 3.70
CA LEU A 122 -23.13 -4.76 3.44
C LEU A 122 -23.32 -5.06 1.93
N PRO A 123 -24.26 -5.97 1.56
CA PRO A 123 -24.52 -6.31 0.16
C PRO A 123 -24.96 -5.13 -0.72
N ASP A 124 -25.59 -4.12 -0.12
CA ASP A 124 -26.01 -2.89 -0.80
C ASP A 124 -24.85 -1.88 -1.00
N GLY A 125 -23.68 -2.20 -0.45
CA GLY A 125 -22.48 -1.36 -0.50
C GLY A 125 -22.34 -0.37 0.64
N SER A 126 -23.30 -0.32 1.56
CA SER A 126 -23.21 0.46 2.81
C SER A 126 -22.11 -0.12 3.71
N VAL A 127 -21.53 0.71 4.57
CA VAL A 127 -20.45 0.31 5.48
C VAL A 127 -20.88 0.57 6.92
N VAL A 128 -20.90 -0.48 7.72
CA VAL A 128 -21.12 -0.40 9.17
C VAL A 128 -19.79 -0.29 9.88
N LEU A 129 -19.63 0.70 10.76
CA LEU A 129 -18.46 0.89 11.59
C LEU A 129 -18.71 0.24 12.95
N LYS A 130 -17.98 -0.86 13.27
CA LYS A 130 -18.19 -1.62 14.53
C LYS A 130 -17.34 -1.09 15.67
N GLN A 131 -16.05 -0.88 15.49
CA GLN A 131 -15.13 -0.22 16.41
C GLN A 131 -13.91 0.28 15.62
N ILE A 132 -13.85 1.55 15.32
CA ILE A 132 -12.62 2.15 14.81
C ILE A 132 -11.95 2.83 15.99
N ASN A 133 -10.96 2.16 16.61
CA ASN A 133 -10.06 2.80 17.56
C ASN A 133 -9.10 3.70 16.76
N THR A 134 -9.23 4.99 16.94
CA THR A 134 -8.26 5.99 16.45
C THR A 134 -7.01 6.04 17.34
N ASP A 135 -6.92 5.15 18.32
CA ASP A 135 -5.84 5.09 19.30
C ASP A 135 -4.72 4.16 18.81
N SER A 136 -3.88 4.67 17.93
CA SER A 136 -2.54 4.11 17.71
C SER A 136 -1.48 5.22 17.79
N GLY A 137 -1.40 5.86 18.95
CA GLY A 137 -0.43 6.92 19.16
C GLY A 137 -0.31 7.47 20.58
N ASP A 138 -0.54 6.68 21.64
CA ASP A 138 -0.13 7.07 23.00
C ASP A 138 -0.13 5.85 23.94
N GLU A 139 0.83 4.93 23.77
CA GLU A 139 1.31 4.08 24.86
C GLU A 139 2.83 3.94 24.72
N ALA A 140 3.51 5.00 25.11
CA ALA A 140 4.90 4.94 25.51
C ALA A 140 5.11 6.03 26.56
N GLU A 141 4.77 5.71 27.84
CA GLU A 141 5.39 6.25 29.05
C GLU A 141 4.64 5.73 30.28
N GLU A 142 5.17 4.66 30.84
CA GLU A 142 5.43 4.51 32.29
C GLU A 142 6.40 3.34 32.50
#